data_3ef9c76a58ebc16d915babb175b7d91f
#
_entry.id   3ef9c76a58ebc16d915babb175b7d91f
#
_cell.length_a   1.000
_cell.length_b   1.000
_cell.length_c   1.000
_cell.angle_alpha   90.00
_cell.angle_beta   90.00
_cell.angle_gamma   90.00
#
_symmetry.space_group_name_H-M   'P 1'
#
loop_
_entity.id
_entity.type
_entity.pdbx_description
1 polymer ?
#
loop_
_entity_poly.entity_id
_entity_poly.type
_entity_poly.pdbx_seq_one_letter_code
_entity_poly.pdbx_strand_id
1 'polypeptide(L)'
;QAAYILSAMSKIKSFVMVQQYENGRPIFKDITPNAKQMGINVDAIKLGDRLIEDYIHPKDRSRVMANVRNATKREDKDYEEEFRIVNDRGEVIWVKSQSSVTQAADNTYTVEYFISDITDKKALENSVERAKKEFDDKLSYIMKTNTQSDEERNQIDTEKWTLITKAFSALTGLYTTIIDPVGKKMVEPAGPQKHMGYFYDMFEKPQYKQIYMKLNEVVLRNNVPVMMEMDDDITGSMICGAPIMIDGKHVATWICCSYDDEDAK
;
A
#
# COMPACT_ATOMS: atom_id res chain seq x y z
N GLN A 1 -7.20 2.17 35.04
CA GLN A 1 -7.57 1.89 33.66
C GLN A 1 -7.46 3.14 32.77
N ALA A 2 -8.01 4.31 33.16
CA ALA A 2 -7.95 5.54 32.36
C ALA A 2 -6.52 6.02 32.08
N ALA A 3 -5.60 5.95 33.04
CA ALA A 3 -4.19 6.34 32.88
C ALA A 3 -3.44 5.44 31.89
N TYR A 4 -3.76 4.14 31.82
CA TYR A 4 -3.18 3.21 30.86
C TYR A 4 -3.66 3.49 29.43
N ILE A 5 -4.95 3.77 29.26
CA ILE A 5 -5.55 4.15 27.97
C ILE A 5 -4.95 5.46 27.48
N LEU A 6 -4.83 6.48 28.34
CA LEU A 6 -4.17 7.75 28.00
C LEU A 6 -2.70 7.58 27.64
N SER A 7 -1.97 6.70 28.32
CA SER A 7 -0.58 6.36 27.99
C SER A 7 -0.45 5.62 26.66
N ALA A 8 -1.37 4.71 26.34
CA ALA A 8 -1.41 4.05 25.04
C ALA A 8 -1.76 5.03 23.91
N MET A 9 -2.75 5.89 24.13
CA MET A 9 -3.13 6.93 23.17
C MET A 9 -2.02 7.96 22.94
N SER A 10 -1.19 8.25 23.94
CA SER A 10 -0.05 9.17 23.78
C SER A 10 1.04 8.67 22.82
N LYS A 11 1.05 7.39 22.47
CA LYS A 11 1.98 6.80 21.49
C LYS A 11 1.44 6.79 20.06
N ILE A 12 0.14 7.06 19.89
CA ILE A 12 -0.52 7.05 18.60
C ILE A 12 -0.62 8.50 18.13
N LYS A 13 -0.12 8.78 16.93
CA LYS A 13 -0.26 10.10 16.29
C LYS A 13 -1.71 10.33 15.83
N SER A 14 -2.61 10.46 16.82
CA SER A 14 -4.04 10.71 16.61
C SER A 14 -4.62 11.51 17.78
N PHE A 15 -5.71 12.20 17.54
CA PHE A 15 -6.42 12.95 18.57
C PHE A 15 -7.93 12.91 18.32
N VAL A 16 -8.70 13.16 19.36
CA VAL A 16 -10.14 13.36 19.31
C VAL A 16 -10.46 14.83 19.51
N MET A 17 -11.41 15.33 18.73
CA MET A 17 -11.95 16.68 18.88
C MET A 17 -13.47 16.60 18.85
N VAL A 18 -14.11 17.43 19.65
CA VAL A 18 -15.57 17.56 19.73
C VAL A 18 -15.96 18.98 19.39
N GLN A 19 -16.85 19.14 18.42
CA GLN A 19 -17.47 20.42 18.07
C GLN A 19 -18.97 20.29 18.12
N GLN A 20 -19.63 21.34 18.56
CA GLN A 20 -21.08 21.50 18.45
C GLN A 20 -21.40 22.50 17.35
N TYR A 21 -22.37 22.23 16.53
CA TYR A 21 -22.85 23.13 15.48
C TYR A 21 -24.23 23.65 15.85
N GLU A 22 -24.38 24.94 16.05
CA GLU A 22 -25.63 25.63 16.30
C GLU A 22 -25.97 26.52 15.11
N ASN A 23 -27.07 26.24 14.44
CA ASN A 23 -27.46 26.95 13.19
C ASN A 23 -26.32 27.00 12.15
N GLY A 24 -25.53 25.91 12.05
CA GLY A 24 -24.40 25.78 11.13
C GLY A 24 -23.13 26.51 11.57
N ARG A 25 -23.07 27.10 12.77
CA ARG A 25 -21.85 27.72 13.33
C ARG A 25 -21.16 26.74 14.26
N PRO A 26 -19.87 26.47 14.06
CA PRO A 26 -19.09 25.61 14.94
C PRO A 26 -18.84 26.27 16.30
N ILE A 27 -19.05 25.53 17.36
CA ILE A 27 -18.70 25.89 18.74
C ILE A 27 -17.75 24.79 19.24
N PHE A 28 -16.54 25.17 19.56
CA PHE A 28 -15.56 24.25 20.12
C PHE A 28 -16.03 23.71 21.48
N LYS A 29 -15.87 22.42 21.72
CA LYS A 29 -16.20 21.76 23.01
C LYS A 29 -14.96 21.18 23.67
N ASP A 30 -14.22 20.32 22.98
CA ASP A 30 -13.01 19.69 23.55
C ASP A 30 -12.04 19.21 22.47
N ILE A 31 -10.77 19.06 22.85
CA ILE A 31 -9.71 18.43 22.05
C ILE A 31 -8.72 17.73 22.99
N THR A 32 -8.34 16.51 22.62
CA THR A 32 -7.39 15.76 23.44
C THR A 32 -5.96 16.31 23.31
N PRO A 33 -5.16 16.26 24.41
CA PRO A 33 -3.83 16.89 24.47
C PRO A 33 -2.82 16.34 23.44
N ASN A 34 -3.00 15.11 22.96
CA ASN A 34 -2.10 14.49 21.97
C ASN A 34 -2.12 15.18 20.61
N ALA A 35 -3.08 16.06 20.31
CA ALA A 35 -3.01 16.94 19.14
C ALA A 35 -1.71 17.78 19.09
N LYS A 36 -1.12 18.08 20.25
CA LYS A 36 0.20 18.75 20.35
C LYS A 36 1.33 17.97 19.66
N GLN A 37 1.25 16.64 19.59
CA GLN A 37 2.26 15.80 18.91
C GLN A 37 2.25 16.02 17.39
N MET A 38 1.10 16.41 16.84
CA MET A 38 0.97 16.78 15.44
C MET A 38 1.29 18.27 15.18
N GLY A 39 1.78 18.98 16.19
CA GLY A 39 2.13 20.40 16.10
C GLY A 39 0.92 21.34 16.07
N ILE A 40 -0.19 20.95 16.67
CA ILE A 40 -1.40 21.76 16.83
C ILE A 40 -1.36 22.46 18.19
N ASN A 41 -1.55 23.77 18.20
CA ASN A 41 -1.62 24.54 19.44
C ASN A 41 -2.98 24.39 20.12
N VAL A 42 -3.07 23.34 20.94
CA VAL A 42 -4.30 22.98 21.69
C VAL A 42 -4.75 24.14 22.60
N ASP A 43 -3.80 24.87 23.18
CA ASP A 43 -4.12 25.95 24.13
C ASP A 43 -4.75 27.15 23.39
N ALA A 44 -4.23 27.52 22.22
CA ALA A 44 -4.83 28.55 21.38
C ALA A 44 -6.25 28.19 20.91
N ILE A 45 -6.48 26.91 20.57
CA ILE A 45 -7.82 26.43 20.20
C ILE A 45 -8.77 26.53 21.39
N LYS A 46 -8.35 26.13 22.59
CA LYS A 46 -9.17 26.19 23.81
C LYS A 46 -9.50 27.62 24.24
N LEU A 47 -8.62 28.55 23.98
CA LEU A 47 -8.84 29.99 24.25
C LEU A 47 -9.69 30.68 23.18
N GLY A 48 -9.92 30.03 22.03
CA GLY A 48 -10.64 30.60 20.90
C GLY A 48 -9.80 31.54 20.02
N ASP A 49 -8.49 31.60 20.27
CA ASP A 49 -7.55 32.43 19.49
C ASP A 49 -7.29 31.84 18.09
N ARG A 50 -7.58 30.56 17.91
CA ARG A 50 -7.42 29.85 16.66
C ARG A 50 -8.50 28.78 16.48
N LEU A 51 -8.96 28.60 15.25
CA LEU A 51 -9.91 27.55 14.92
C LEU A 51 -9.17 26.33 14.37
N ILE A 52 -9.72 25.12 14.56
CA ILE A 52 -9.15 23.90 13.99
C ILE A 52 -9.14 23.94 12.44
N GLU A 53 -10.13 24.60 11.87
CA GLU A 53 -10.26 24.81 10.42
C GLU A 53 -9.10 25.59 9.82
N ASP A 54 -8.38 26.39 10.64
CA ASP A 54 -7.20 27.15 10.20
C ASP A 54 -6.00 26.25 9.93
N TYR A 55 -5.97 25.07 10.51
CA TYR A 55 -4.95 24.06 10.24
C TYR A 55 -5.21 23.30 8.94
N ILE A 56 -6.43 23.33 8.39
CA ILE A 56 -6.71 22.63 7.13
C ILE A 56 -5.94 23.33 5.99
N HIS A 57 -5.21 22.52 5.22
CA HIS A 57 -4.44 23.03 4.09
C HIS A 57 -5.33 23.82 3.12
N PRO A 58 -4.92 25.01 2.63
CA PRO A 58 -5.78 25.90 1.83
C PRO A 58 -6.47 25.23 0.65
N LYS A 59 -5.78 24.31 -0.06
CA LYS A 59 -6.34 23.58 -1.21
C LYS A 59 -7.43 22.58 -0.83
N ASP A 60 -7.49 22.14 0.43
CA ASP A 60 -8.44 21.13 0.90
C ASP A 60 -9.61 21.75 1.67
N ARG A 61 -9.45 22.98 2.17
CA ARG A 61 -10.39 23.66 3.07
C ARG A 61 -11.82 23.70 2.53
N SER A 62 -12.01 24.13 1.28
CA SER A 62 -13.35 24.27 0.69
C SER A 62 -14.08 22.93 0.62
N ARG A 63 -13.38 21.86 0.25
CA ARG A 63 -13.92 20.50 0.16
C ARG A 63 -14.30 19.97 1.54
N VAL A 64 -13.37 20.05 2.50
CA VAL A 64 -13.59 19.57 3.87
C VAL A 64 -14.77 20.29 4.53
N MET A 65 -14.82 21.61 4.42
CA MET A 65 -15.92 22.41 5.00
C MET A 65 -17.26 22.14 4.31
N ALA A 66 -17.26 21.78 3.02
CA ALA A 66 -18.50 21.37 2.34
C ALA A 66 -18.97 20.00 2.87
N ASN A 67 -18.06 19.06 3.10
CA ASN A 67 -18.40 17.74 3.64
C ASN A 67 -18.98 17.82 5.07
N VAL A 68 -18.39 18.64 5.93
CA VAL A 68 -18.95 18.91 7.27
C VAL A 68 -20.39 19.46 7.19
N ARG A 69 -20.63 20.47 6.34
CA ARG A 69 -22.00 21.03 6.16
C ARG A 69 -22.98 20.00 5.61
N ASN A 70 -22.53 19.11 4.75
CA ASN A 70 -23.39 18.08 4.16
C ASN A 70 -23.68 16.93 5.13
N ALA A 71 -22.73 16.59 6.03
CA ALA A 71 -22.89 15.54 7.02
C ALA A 71 -24.07 15.82 7.96
N THR A 72 -24.30 17.09 8.35
CA THR A 72 -25.44 17.48 9.20
C THR A 72 -26.79 17.34 8.49
N LYS A 73 -26.84 17.13 7.17
CA LYS A 73 -28.03 16.98 6.36
C LYS A 73 -28.30 15.55 5.88
N ARG A 74 -27.35 14.60 6.14
CA ARG A 74 -27.45 13.22 5.68
C ARG A 74 -28.17 12.37 6.72
N GLU A 75 -28.85 11.32 6.26
CA GLU A 75 -29.36 10.26 7.14
C GLU A 75 -28.22 9.43 7.73
N ASP A 76 -27.13 9.28 6.96
CA ASP A 76 -25.91 8.59 7.38
C ASP A 76 -24.99 9.59 8.09
N LYS A 77 -24.90 9.45 9.40
CA LYS A 77 -24.26 10.44 10.27
C LYS A 77 -22.76 10.28 10.44
N ASP A 78 -22.22 9.14 9.97
CA ASP A 78 -20.78 8.84 10.04
C ASP A 78 -20.15 9.08 8.68
N TYR A 79 -19.00 9.73 8.64
CA TYR A 79 -18.25 9.90 7.41
C TYR A 79 -16.74 9.92 7.65
N GLU A 80 -16.01 9.50 6.62
CA GLU A 80 -14.55 9.52 6.62
C GLU A 80 -14.03 10.39 5.48
N GLU A 81 -12.93 11.08 5.72
CA GLU A 81 -12.20 11.77 4.67
C GLU A 81 -10.71 11.91 4.98
N GLU A 82 -9.92 11.97 3.92
CA GLU A 82 -8.48 12.21 3.99
C GLU A 82 -8.20 13.63 3.45
N PHE A 83 -7.41 14.40 4.21
CA PHE A 83 -7.00 15.75 3.82
C PHE A 83 -5.68 16.12 4.47
N ARG A 84 -5.14 17.27 4.08
CA ARG A 84 -3.89 17.79 4.64
C ARG A 84 -4.17 18.85 5.68
N ILE A 85 -3.38 18.86 6.72
CA ILE A 85 -3.27 19.97 7.67
C ILE A 85 -1.88 20.59 7.56
N VAL A 86 -1.79 21.88 7.91
CA VAL A 86 -0.53 22.60 8.06
C VAL A 86 -0.40 22.95 9.53
N ASN A 87 0.59 22.38 10.21
CA ASN A 87 0.79 22.61 11.64
C ASN A 87 1.49 23.94 11.93
N ASP A 88 1.66 24.28 13.21
CA ASP A 88 2.29 25.55 13.61
C ASP A 88 3.78 25.65 13.25
N ARG A 89 4.41 24.53 12.86
CA ARG A 89 5.78 24.49 12.34
C ARG A 89 5.85 24.66 10.82
N GLY A 90 4.68 24.79 10.17
CA GLY A 90 4.57 24.87 8.71
C GLY A 90 4.69 23.51 8.00
N GLU A 91 4.69 22.41 8.74
CA GLU A 91 4.75 21.05 8.18
C GLU A 91 3.39 20.63 7.65
N VAL A 92 3.38 20.00 6.48
CA VAL A 92 2.16 19.41 5.88
C VAL A 92 2.03 17.96 6.35
N ILE A 93 0.94 17.66 7.03
CA ILE A 93 0.60 16.34 7.56
C ILE A 93 -0.65 15.83 6.86
N TRP A 94 -0.61 14.63 6.31
CA TRP A 94 -1.81 13.96 5.84
C TRP A 94 -2.56 13.35 7.02
N VAL A 95 -3.84 13.63 7.09
CA VAL A 95 -4.71 13.09 8.13
C VAL A 95 -5.90 12.34 7.53
N LYS A 96 -6.34 11.31 8.25
CA LYS A 96 -7.64 10.68 8.07
C LYS A 96 -8.53 11.13 9.23
N SER A 97 -9.68 11.72 8.91
CA SER A 97 -10.74 12.06 9.86
C SER A 97 -11.87 11.07 9.74
N GLN A 98 -12.21 10.42 10.85
CA GLN A 98 -13.42 9.65 11.02
C GLN A 98 -14.34 10.48 11.92
N SER A 99 -15.53 10.79 11.43
CA SER A 99 -16.42 11.75 12.08
C SER A 99 -17.77 11.12 12.35
N SER A 100 -18.27 11.27 13.57
CA SER A 100 -19.60 10.85 13.97
C SER A 100 -20.46 12.06 14.33
N VAL A 101 -21.68 12.10 13.79
CA VAL A 101 -22.59 13.23 13.97
C VAL A 101 -23.79 12.80 14.80
N THR A 102 -24.02 13.46 15.91
CA THR A 102 -25.18 13.25 16.78
C THR A 102 -26.03 14.51 16.87
N GLN A 103 -27.33 14.39 16.62
CA GLN A 103 -28.25 15.50 16.79
C GLN A 103 -28.56 15.66 18.28
N ALA A 104 -28.29 16.85 18.83
CA ALA A 104 -28.52 17.15 20.25
C ALA A 104 -29.88 17.83 20.50
N ALA A 105 -30.31 18.73 19.59
CA ALA A 105 -31.60 19.44 19.62
C ALA A 105 -31.92 19.96 18.21
N ASP A 106 -33.04 20.65 18.02
CA ASP A 106 -33.39 21.28 16.75
C ASP A 106 -32.26 22.21 16.29
N ASN A 107 -31.75 21.97 15.07
CA ASN A 107 -30.63 22.67 14.46
C ASN A 107 -29.30 22.65 15.27
N THR A 108 -29.17 21.74 16.23
CA THR A 108 -27.95 21.57 17.03
C THR A 108 -27.39 20.17 16.83
N TYR A 109 -26.14 20.07 16.41
CA TYR A 109 -25.46 18.82 16.16
C TYR A 109 -24.11 18.79 16.90
N THR A 110 -23.77 17.65 17.48
CA THR A 110 -22.44 17.38 18.01
C THR A 110 -21.70 16.51 17.03
N VAL A 111 -20.50 16.92 16.66
CA VAL A 111 -19.61 16.15 15.77
C VAL A 111 -18.36 15.78 16.56
N GLU A 112 -18.13 14.48 16.64
CA GLU A 112 -16.91 13.89 17.19
C GLU A 112 -15.99 13.53 16.05
N TYR A 113 -14.76 14.01 16.08
CA TYR A 113 -13.75 13.75 15.08
C TYR A 113 -12.65 12.90 15.70
N PHE A 114 -12.36 11.74 15.13
CA PHE A 114 -11.13 11.00 15.38
C PHE A 114 -10.17 11.26 14.22
N ILE A 115 -9.08 11.96 14.50
CA ILE A 115 -8.12 12.41 13.49
C ILE A 115 -6.79 11.69 13.70
N SER A 116 -6.32 10.97 12.68
CA SER A 116 -5.07 10.19 12.70
C SER A 116 -4.11 10.67 11.61
N ASP A 117 -2.82 10.73 11.94
CA ASP A 117 -1.74 10.98 10.99
C ASP A 117 -1.57 9.76 10.08
N ILE A 118 -1.71 9.97 8.79
CA ILE A 118 -1.51 8.95 7.74
C ILE A 118 -0.37 9.34 6.79
N THR A 119 0.54 10.23 7.21
CA THR A 119 1.62 10.75 6.36
C THR A 119 2.52 9.62 5.87
N ASP A 120 2.93 8.70 6.76
CA ASP A 120 3.78 7.57 6.41
C ASP A 120 3.06 6.61 5.44
N LYS A 121 1.76 6.36 5.66
CA LYS A 121 0.92 5.58 4.73
C LYS A 121 0.87 6.24 3.35
N LYS A 122 0.65 7.55 3.27
CA LYS A 122 0.62 8.30 2.00
C LYS A 122 1.98 8.30 1.29
N ALA A 123 3.07 8.41 2.04
CA ALA A 123 4.42 8.30 1.48
C ALA A 123 4.66 6.92 0.86
N LEU A 124 4.22 5.85 1.53
CA LEU A 124 4.31 4.48 1.01
C LEU A 124 3.43 4.30 -0.23
N GLU A 125 2.15 4.71 -0.20
CA GLU A 125 1.25 4.65 -1.35
C GLU A 125 1.86 5.35 -2.59
N ASN A 126 2.38 6.56 -2.40
CA ASN A 126 3.03 7.33 -3.47
C ASN A 126 4.31 6.66 -3.99
N SER A 127 5.08 5.99 -3.13
CA SER A 127 6.29 5.27 -3.55
C SER A 127 5.95 4.05 -4.38
N VAL A 128 4.92 3.29 -3.99
CA VAL A 128 4.41 2.13 -4.74
C VAL A 128 3.86 2.57 -6.10
N GLU A 129 3.06 3.63 -6.15
CA GLU A 129 2.50 4.14 -7.40
C GLU A 129 3.60 4.64 -8.37
N ARG A 130 4.62 5.32 -7.83
CA ARG A 130 5.78 5.76 -8.62
C ARG A 130 6.57 4.59 -9.18
N ALA A 131 6.84 3.58 -8.33
CA ALA A 131 7.52 2.37 -8.76
C ALA A 131 6.74 1.61 -9.84
N LYS A 132 5.41 1.50 -9.68
CA LYS A 132 4.52 0.91 -10.69
C LYS A 132 4.61 1.65 -12.02
N LYS A 133 4.52 2.97 -11.99
CA LYS A 133 4.63 3.79 -13.21
C LYS A 133 5.98 3.63 -13.90
N GLU A 134 7.08 3.65 -13.15
CA GLU A 134 8.42 3.42 -13.70
C GLU A 134 8.54 2.03 -14.36
N PHE A 135 7.90 1.02 -13.75
CA PHE A 135 7.86 -0.32 -14.31
C PHE A 135 7.05 -0.36 -15.62
N ASP A 136 5.85 0.23 -15.63
CA ASP A 136 4.99 0.31 -16.82
C ASP A 136 5.68 1.08 -17.99
N ASP A 137 6.37 2.18 -17.65
CA ASP A 137 7.13 2.97 -18.64
C ASP A 137 8.29 2.14 -19.23
N LYS A 138 9.04 1.40 -18.39
CA LYS A 138 10.11 0.49 -18.86
C LYS A 138 9.57 -0.65 -19.71
N LEU A 139 8.47 -1.28 -19.30
CA LEU A 139 7.80 -2.31 -20.10
C LEU A 139 7.35 -1.77 -21.46
N SER A 140 6.72 -0.60 -21.47
CA SER A 140 6.27 0.05 -22.72
C SER A 140 7.44 0.38 -23.65
N TYR A 141 8.57 0.81 -23.11
CA TYR A 141 9.80 1.03 -23.89
C TYR A 141 10.33 -0.26 -24.50
N ILE A 142 10.44 -1.33 -23.70
CA ILE A 142 10.90 -2.66 -24.16
C ILE A 142 9.97 -3.21 -25.25
N MET A 143 8.66 -3.05 -25.11
CA MET A 143 7.69 -3.51 -26.11
C MET A 143 7.73 -2.69 -27.40
N LYS A 144 7.94 -1.37 -27.34
CA LYS A 144 8.02 -0.49 -28.53
C LYS A 144 9.29 -0.66 -29.35
N THR A 145 10.40 -1.07 -28.74
CA THR A 145 11.66 -1.33 -29.45
C THR A 145 11.66 -2.63 -30.26
N ASN A 146 10.56 -3.41 -30.18
CA ASN A 146 10.41 -4.72 -30.83
C ASN A 146 9.59 -4.67 -32.12
N THR A 147 9.97 -3.83 -33.10
CA THR A 147 9.51 -3.96 -34.50
C THR A 147 10.50 -4.83 -35.28
N GLN A 148 10.63 -6.10 -34.96
CA GLN A 148 11.38 -7.09 -35.71
C GLN A 148 10.45 -8.22 -36.20
N SER A 149 10.87 -8.89 -37.30
CA SER A 149 10.09 -9.82 -38.13
C SER A 149 9.36 -10.96 -37.35
N ASP A 150 8.24 -11.46 -37.91
CA ASP A 150 7.37 -12.46 -37.32
C ASP A 150 8.05 -13.80 -36.94
N GLU A 151 9.19 -14.13 -37.53
CA GLU A 151 9.98 -15.33 -37.17
C GLU A 151 10.76 -15.19 -35.87
N GLU A 152 11.12 -13.96 -35.45
CA GLU A 152 11.79 -13.69 -34.17
C GLU A 152 10.81 -13.53 -33.00
N ARG A 153 9.50 -13.36 -33.26
CA ARG A 153 8.47 -13.21 -32.22
C ARG A 153 8.24 -14.47 -31.39
N ASN A 154 8.61 -15.65 -31.88
CA ASN A 154 8.37 -16.92 -31.17
C ASN A 154 9.51 -17.32 -30.22
N GLN A 155 10.58 -16.60 -30.15
CA GLN A 155 11.65 -16.83 -29.17
C GLN A 155 11.58 -15.84 -28.02
N ILE A 156 11.60 -16.37 -26.81
CA ILE A 156 11.74 -15.53 -25.60
C ILE A 156 13.10 -14.85 -25.64
N ASP A 157 13.10 -13.53 -25.75
CA ASP A 157 14.31 -12.70 -25.64
C ASP A 157 14.81 -12.73 -24.18
N THR A 158 15.73 -13.63 -23.90
CA THR A 158 16.24 -13.87 -22.56
C THR A 158 16.92 -12.66 -21.93
N GLU A 159 17.49 -11.76 -22.74
CA GLU A 159 18.09 -10.52 -22.23
C GLU A 159 17.04 -9.56 -21.73
N LYS A 160 15.95 -9.36 -22.49
CA LYS A 160 14.83 -8.51 -22.07
C LYS A 160 14.13 -9.08 -20.84
N TRP A 161 13.89 -10.38 -20.81
CA TRP A 161 13.26 -11.02 -19.67
C TRP A 161 14.16 -10.97 -18.42
N THR A 162 15.49 -11.04 -18.60
CA THR A 162 16.43 -10.81 -17.50
C THR A 162 16.32 -9.40 -16.92
N LEU A 163 16.14 -8.39 -17.75
CA LEU A 163 15.93 -7.02 -17.28
C LEU A 163 14.59 -6.85 -16.54
N ILE A 164 13.54 -7.46 -17.08
CA ILE A 164 12.20 -7.43 -16.48
C ILE A 164 12.20 -8.11 -15.11
N THR A 165 12.77 -9.32 -15.00
CA THR A 165 12.83 -10.05 -13.73
C THR A 165 13.66 -9.31 -12.68
N LYS A 166 14.79 -8.72 -13.05
CA LYS A 166 15.59 -7.87 -12.16
C LYS A 166 14.84 -6.64 -11.68
N ALA A 167 14.15 -5.94 -12.59
CA ALA A 167 13.35 -4.77 -12.24
C ALA A 167 12.18 -5.14 -11.33
N PHE A 168 11.47 -6.23 -11.62
CA PHE A 168 10.39 -6.75 -10.79
C PHE A 168 10.88 -7.10 -9.38
N SER A 169 11.96 -7.85 -9.28
CA SER A 169 12.56 -8.21 -7.99
C SER A 169 12.98 -6.98 -7.17
N ALA A 170 13.62 -6.00 -7.81
CA ALA A 170 14.04 -4.75 -7.14
C ALA A 170 12.85 -3.95 -6.59
N LEU A 171 11.68 -4.02 -7.25
CA LEU A 171 10.47 -3.31 -6.84
C LEU A 171 9.68 -4.04 -5.75
N THR A 172 9.63 -5.37 -5.83
CA THR A 172 8.75 -6.18 -4.97
C THR A 172 9.48 -6.83 -3.79
N GLY A 173 10.80 -6.92 -3.85
CA GLY A 173 11.58 -7.69 -2.90
C GLY A 173 11.42 -9.21 -3.06
N LEU A 174 10.73 -9.68 -4.11
CA LEU A 174 10.51 -11.09 -4.37
C LEU A 174 11.68 -11.70 -5.14
N TYR A 175 11.94 -12.99 -4.89
CA TYR A 175 12.78 -13.81 -5.75
C TYR A 175 12.01 -14.19 -6.99
N THR A 176 12.63 -14.14 -8.16
CA THR A 176 11.94 -14.42 -9.41
C THR A 176 12.85 -14.97 -10.48
N THR A 177 12.30 -15.85 -11.32
CA THR A 177 12.94 -16.39 -12.53
C THR A 177 11.88 -16.83 -13.54
N ILE A 178 12.33 -17.26 -14.72
CA ILE A 178 11.47 -17.82 -15.77
C ILE A 178 11.99 -19.19 -16.14
N ILE A 179 11.10 -20.15 -16.20
CA ILE A 179 11.39 -21.53 -16.67
C ILE A 179 10.61 -21.85 -17.94
N ASP A 180 11.15 -22.74 -18.75
CA ASP A 180 10.43 -23.29 -19.90
C ASP A 180 9.36 -24.34 -19.47
N PRO A 181 8.52 -24.83 -20.40
CA PRO A 181 7.48 -25.82 -20.08
C PRO A 181 8.03 -27.14 -19.50
N VAL A 182 9.30 -27.47 -19.72
CA VAL A 182 9.93 -28.67 -19.14
C VAL A 182 10.69 -28.39 -17.85
N GLY A 183 10.57 -27.16 -17.33
CA GLY A 183 11.14 -26.76 -16.02
C GLY A 183 12.61 -26.35 -16.09
N LYS A 184 13.16 -26.12 -17.28
CA LYS A 184 14.53 -25.61 -17.41
C LYS A 184 14.55 -24.09 -17.23
N LYS A 185 15.48 -23.60 -16.44
CA LYS A 185 15.70 -22.17 -16.23
C LYS A 185 16.05 -21.48 -17.56
N MET A 186 15.30 -20.43 -17.90
CA MET A 186 15.51 -19.60 -19.11
C MET A 186 16.19 -18.28 -18.78
N VAL A 187 16.00 -17.76 -17.58
CA VAL A 187 16.52 -16.48 -17.12
C VAL A 187 17.19 -16.67 -15.79
N GLU A 188 18.34 -16.01 -15.59
CA GLU A 188 19.03 -16.05 -14.30
C GLU A 188 18.13 -15.48 -13.19
N PRO A 189 18.06 -16.18 -12.04
CA PRO A 189 17.25 -15.71 -10.92
C PRO A 189 17.65 -14.30 -10.45
N ALA A 190 16.64 -13.52 -10.09
CA ALA A 190 16.80 -12.22 -9.49
C ALA A 190 16.11 -12.19 -8.13
N GLY A 191 16.71 -11.52 -7.15
CA GLY A 191 16.19 -11.44 -5.79
C GLY A 191 17.05 -10.57 -4.87
N PRO A 192 16.60 -10.33 -3.63
CA PRO A 192 17.39 -9.71 -2.59
C PRO A 192 18.68 -10.51 -2.32
N GLN A 193 19.80 -9.82 -2.11
CA GLN A 193 21.12 -10.44 -1.92
C GLN A 193 21.17 -11.40 -0.72
N LYS A 194 20.42 -11.10 0.35
CA LYS A 194 20.47 -11.78 1.63
C LYS A 194 20.24 -13.30 1.53
N HIS A 195 19.36 -13.76 0.66
CA HIS A 195 18.97 -15.17 0.54
C HIS A 195 19.11 -15.73 -0.88
N MET A 196 19.87 -15.05 -1.75
CA MET A 196 20.05 -15.48 -3.14
C MET A 196 20.63 -16.89 -3.26
N GLY A 197 21.56 -17.27 -2.37
CA GLY A 197 22.14 -18.62 -2.37
C GLY A 197 21.08 -19.71 -2.19
N TYR A 198 20.12 -19.48 -1.28
CA TYR A 198 19.02 -20.39 -1.04
C TYR A 198 18.11 -20.51 -2.26
N PHE A 199 17.79 -19.39 -2.92
CA PHE A 199 16.96 -19.37 -4.12
C PHE A 199 17.64 -20.06 -5.31
N TYR A 200 18.96 -19.94 -5.46
CA TYR A 200 19.72 -20.74 -6.42
C TYR A 200 19.65 -22.23 -6.08
N ASP A 201 19.82 -22.61 -4.81
CA ASP A 201 19.72 -23.98 -4.35
C ASP A 201 18.36 -24.62 -4.67
N MET A 202 17.28 -23.85 -4.69
CA MET A 202 15.94 -24.30 -5.05
C MET A 202 15.88 -24.90 -6.46
N PHE A 203 16.68 -24.37 -7.41
CA PHE A 203 16.75 -24.92 -8.78
C PHE A 203 17.78 -26.03 -8.95
N GLU A 204 18.76 -26.13 -8.07
CA GLU A 204 19.87 -27.09 -8.14
C GLU A 204 19.57 -28.37 -7.34
N LYS A 205 18.87 -28.26 -6.19
CA LYS A 205 18.63 -29.38 -5.29
C LYS A 205 17.39 -30.17 -5.69
N PRO A 206 17.47 -31.51 -5.80
CA PRO A 206 16.36 -32.36 -6.25
C PRO A 206 15.08 -32.24 -5.42
N GLN A 207 15.21 -32.03 -4.11
CA GLN A 207 14.09 -31.90 -3.18
C GLN A 207 13.19 -30.69 -3.50
N TYR A 208 13.78 -29.58 -3.90
CA TYR A 208 13.03 -28.36 -4.24
C TYR A 208 12.54 -28.37 -5.69
N LYS A 209 13.24 -29.11 -6.56
CA LYS A 209 12.85 -29.27 -7.96
C LYS A 209 11.41 -29.79 -8.11
N GLN A 210 10.97 -30.67 -7.23
CA GLN A 210 9.62 -31.21 -7.27
C GLN A 210 8.54 -30.11 -7.03
N ILE A 211 8.83 -29.12 -6.18
CA ILE A 211 7.88 -28.07 -5.83
C ILE A 211 7.59 -27.18 -7.07
N TYR A 212 8.63 -26.62 -7.67
CA TYR A 212 8.43 -25.73 -8.81
C TYR A 212 8.02 -26.49 -10.08
N MET A 213 8.37 -27.77 -10.22
CA MET A 213 7.86 -28.61 -11.30
C MET A 213 6.38 -28.90 -11.15
N LYS A 214 5.88 -29.19 -9.94
CA LYS A 214 4.47 -29.33 -9.64
C LYS A 214 3.70 -28.03 -9.91
N LEU A 215 4.26 -26.89 -9.48
CA LEU A 215 3.70 -25.58 -9.79
C LEU A 215 3.60 -25.35 -11.30
N ASN A 216 4.68 -25.61 -12.04
CA ASN A 216 4.72 -25.47 -13.49
C ASN A 216 3.68 -26.37 -14.19
N GLU A 217 3.53 -27.61 -13.75
CA GLU A 217 2.51 -28.52 -14.27
C GLU A 217 1.08 -27.99 -14.08
N VAL A 218 0.78 -27.42 -12.90
CA VAL A 218 -0.54 -26.84 -12.61
C VAL A 218 -0.77 -25.59 -13.45
N VAL A 219 0.24 -24.73 -13.61
CA VAL A 219 0.17 -23.54 -14.48
C VAL A 219 -0.05 -23.93 -15.93
N LEU A 220 0.69 -24.93 -16.43
CA LEU A 220 0.53 -25.48 -17.78
C LEU A 220 -0.87 -26.02 -18.04
N ARG A 221 -1.43 -26.77 -17.07
CA ARG A 221 -2.75 -27.38 -17.20
C ARG A 221 -3.88 -26.35 -17.22
N ASN A 222 -3.81 -25.36 -16.33
CA ASN A 222 -4.89 -24.41 -16.08
C ASN A 222 -4.75 -23.12 -16.88
N ASN A 223 -3.55 -22.81 -17.33
CA ASN A 223 -3.19 -21.59 -18.07
C ASN A 223 -3.57 -20.28 -17.34
N VAL A 224 -3.47 -20.30 -16.01
CA VAL A 224 -3.73 -19.16 -15.10
C VAL A 224 -2.63 -19.09 -14.06
N PRO A 225 -2.42 -17.92 -13.41
CA PRO A 225 -1.52 -17.81 -12.27
C PRO A 225 -1.95 -18.74 -11.12
N VAL A 226 -0.98 -19.41 -10.52
CA VAL A 226 -1.16 -20.33 -9.40
C VAL A 226 -0.23 -19.94 -8.28
N MET A 227 -0.72 -20.02 -7.04
CA MET A 227 0.05 -19.81 -5.82
C MET A 227 -0.01 -21.09 -4.98
N MET A 228 1.13 -21.47 -4.41
CA MET A 228 1.26 -22.65 -3.55
C MET A 228 2.12 -22.29 -2.34
N GLU A 229 1.79 -22.86 -1.19
CA GLU A 229 2.65 -22.83 -0.02
C GLU A 229 3.79 -23.84 -0.21
N MET A 230 5.01 -23.47 0.19
CA MET A 230 6.15 -24.38 0.17
C MET A 230 6.14 -25.20 1.45
N ASP A 231 5.93 -26.51 1.28
CA ASP A 231 5.88 -27.49 2.37
C ASP A 231 7.31 -28.00 2.65
N ASP A 232 8.14 -27.12 3.19
CA ASP A 232 9.50 -27.45 3.65
C ASP A 232 9.82 -26.70 4.95
N ASP A 233 11.01 -26.93 5.52
CA ASP A 233 11.48 -26.36 6.79
C ASP A 233 11.54 -24.79 6.77
N ILE A 234 11.07 -24.16 5.70
CA ILE A 234 10.99 -22.70 5.54
C ILE A 234 9.54 -22.30 5.75
N THR A 235 9.18 -22.17 7.00
CA THR A 235 7.85 -21.79 7.43
C THR A 235 7.39 -20.48 6.77
N GLY A 236 6.25 -20.53 6.08
CA GLY A 236 5.56 -19.36 5.56
C GLY A 236 5.96 -18.87 4.15
N SER A 237 6.89 -19.55 3.48
CA SER A 237 7.26 -19.17 2.12
C SER A 237 6.19 -19.56 1.09
N MET A 238 5.84 -18.62 0.23
CA MET A 238 4.88 -18.82 -0.87
C MET A 238 5.60 -18.82 -2.21
N ILE A 239 5.25 -19.76 -3.08
CA ILE A 239 5.69 -19.77 -4.47
C ILE A 239 4.51 -19.52 -5.40
N CYS A 240 4.70 -18.65 -6.37
CA CYS A 240 3.70 -18.30 -7.37
C CYS A 240 4.25 -18.56 -8.76
N GLY A 241 3.43 -19.12 -9.63
CA GLY A 241 3.72 -19.29 -11.06
C GLY A 241 2.67 -18.61 -11.92
N ALA A 242 3.10 -17.92 -12.97
CA ALA A 242 2.22 -17.29 -13.95
C ALA A 242 2.60 -17.71 -15.36
N PRO A 243 1.62 -18.04 -16.25
CA PRO A 243 1.92 -18.43 -17.61
C PRO A 243 2.38 -17.24 -18.44
N ILE A 244 3.42 -17.43 -19.24
CA ILE A 244 3.82 -16.50 -20.31
C ILE A 244 3.28 -17.06 -21.62
N MET A 245 2.38 -16.30 -22.23
CA MET A 245 1.67 -16.70 -23.46
C MET A 245 2.17 -15.91 -24.65
N ILE A 246 2.48 -16.59 -25.75
CA ILE A 246 2.75 -15.98 -27.05
C ILE A 246 1.80 -16.64 -28.06
N ASP A 247 1.02 -15.84 -28.78
CA ASP A 247 0.03 -16.30 -29.76
C ASP A 247 -0.89 -17.43 -29.25
N GLY A 248 -1.33 -17.30 -27.99
CA GLY A 248 -2.19 -18.27 -27.34
C GLY A 248 -1.50 -19.57 -26.91
N LYS A 249 -0.20 -19.70 -27.10
CA LYS A 249 0.60 -20.84 -26.64
C LYS A 249 1.36 -20.50 -25.38
N HIS A 250 1.36 -21.40 -24.42
CA HIS A 250 2.19 -21.28 -23.22
C HIS A 250 3.66 -21.58 -23.61
N VAL A 251 4.50 -20.58 -23.45
CA VAL A 251 5.93 -20.67 -23.85
C VAL A 251 6.89 -20.73 -22.68
N ALA A 252 6.45 -20.22 -21.51
CA ALA A 252 7.24 -20.26 -20.28
C ALA A 252 6.35 -20.02 -19.05
N THR A 253 6.90 -20.29 -17.86
CA THR A 253 6.28 -19.96 -16.59
C THR A 253 7.16 -18.97 -15.86
N TRP A 254 6.60 -17.83 -15.45
CA TRP A 254 7.25 -16.90 -14.55
C TRP A 254 7.03 -17.38 -13.11
N ILE A 255 8.11 -17.60 -12.39
CA ILE A 255 8.08 -18.04 -10.99
C ILE A 255 8.50 -16.88 -10.10
N CYS A 256 7.76 -16.66 -9.03
CA CYS A 256 8.08 -15.75 -7.95
C CYS A 256 7.94 -16.46 -6.62
N CYS A 257 8.80 -16.16 -5.64
CA CYS A 257 8.60 -16.59 -4.27
C CYS A 257 8.96 -15.49 -3.26
N SER A 258 8.26 -15.51 -2.13
CA SER A 258 8.61 -14.75 -0.93
C SER A 258 9.48 -15.61 -0.02
N TYR A 259 10.31 -14.97 0.77
CA TYR A 259 11.01 -15.57 1.89
C TYR A 259 10.54 -14.84 3.15
N ASP A 260 9.98 -15.59 4.11
CA ASP A 260 9.58 -15.00 5.39
C ASP A 260 10.80 -15.01 6.31
N ASP A 261 11.28 -13.83 6.67
CA ASP A 261 12.44 -13.64 7.54
C ASP A 261 11.92 -13.60 8.99
N GLU A 262 11.84 -14.74 9.66
CA GLU A 262 11.48 -14.80 11.09
C GLU A 262 12.44 -13.98 11.98
N ASP A 263 13.65 -13.69 11.51
CA ASP A 263 14.64 -12.86 12.22
C ASP A 263 14.39 -11.35 12.08
N ALA A 264 13.36 -10.92 11.34
CA ALA A 264 13.03 -9.51 11.13
C ALA A 264 12.02 -8.93 12.17
N LYS A 265 11.73 -9.69 13.24
CA LYS A 265 10.84 -9.26 14.35
C LYS A 265 11.60 -8.78 15.56
#